data_e6b5246c4829f3f72d2c89a660809574
#
_entry.id   e6b5246c4829f3f72d2c89a660809574
#
_cell.length_a   1.000
_cell.length_b   1.000
_cell.length_c   1.000
_cell.angle_alpha   90.00
_cell.angle_beta   90.00
_cell.angle_gamma   90.00
#
_symmetry.space_group_name_H-M   'P 1'
#
loop_
_entity.id
_entity.type
_entity.pdbx_description
1 polymer ?
#
loop_
_entity_poly.entity_id
_entity_poly.type
_entity_poly.pdbx_seq_one_letter_code
_entity_poly.pdbx_strand_id
1 'polypeptide(L)'
;MPTNVPPQYRDAEQRFREAVSVQGKIAALQEMLQIMPKHKGTDHLKAQLRARLSKLMSDLETSSGGKGGRTEPFSLPKEGAGRSTLIGPTNVGKSFLLSSATGAKTKVGSYELSTQEPIPGMYPYSDIYIQMVDTPPIDNVATQSRLYGLLRTSDIFVFVADLTNSPVEQTENSFRELDEWGFSLLRKGEHPDEDSQFTAKPTIIVCNKADIPGALDHYDDMENHYGDKYPLIMASAQEEVGLDELAEELFISLKIIRVYTKSPRERMQDFIKKDPVVLPIGSTVGEAAQQVHK
;
A
#
# COMPACT_ATOMS: atom_id res chain seq x y z
N MET A 1 -11.42 -7.83 33.86
CA MET A 1 -10.16 -7.11 33.58
C MET A 1 -9.12 -8.13 33.19
N PRO A 2 -8.38 -8.02 32.10
CA PRO A 2 -7.29 -8.95 31.82
C PRO A 2 -6.19 -8.73 32.84
N THR A 3 -5.95 -9.71 33.69
CA THR A 3 -5.10 -9.65 34.90
C THR A 3 -3.59 -9.85 34.59
N ASN A 4 -3.17 -9.78 33.34
CA ASN A 4 -1.80 -10.14 32.96
C ASN A 4 -1.17 -9.17 31.93
N VAL A 5 -1.33 -7.87 32.18
CA VAL A 5 -0.71 -6.84 31.33
C VAL A 5 0.63 -6.44 31.97
N PRO A 6 1.74 -6.38 31.19
CA PRO A 6 3.05 -5.98 31.72
C PRO A 6 3.02 -4.60 32.38
N PRO A 7 3.86 -4.32 33.39
CA PRO A 7 3.92 -3.01 34.02
C PRO A 7 4.11 -1.86 33.04
N GLN A 8 4.96 -2.05 32.05
CA GLN A 8 5.23 -1.08 30.97
C GLN A 8 3.98 -0.67 30.18
N TYR A 9 2.99 -1.57 30.05
CA TYR A 9 1.72 -1.24 29.42
C TYR A 9 0.93 -0.19 30.22
N ARG A 10 0.98 -0.25 31.55
CA ARG A 10 0.30 0.73 32.43
C ARG A 10 0.94 2.11 32.27
N ASP A 11 2.25 2.16 32.11
CA ASP A 11 2.97 3.43 31.91
C ASP A 11 2.61 4.03 30.55
N ALA A 12 2.50 3.21 29.50
CA ALA A 12 2.04 3.64 28.18
C ALA A 12 0.56 4.08 28.21
N GLU A 13 -0.30 3.38 28.94
CA GLU A 13 -1.70 3.76 29.14
C GLU A 13 -1.83 5.10 29.90
N GLN A 14 -0.98 5.33 30.88
CA GLN A 14 -0.94 6.61 31.59
C GLN A 14 -0.50 7.74 30.65
N ARG A 15 0.54 7.53 29.86
CA ARG A 15 0.98 8.50 28.82
C ARG A 15 -0.13 8.79 27.83
N PHE A 16 -0.91 7.79 27.43
CA PHE A 16 -2.07 7.98 26.57
C PHE A 16 -3.13 8.90 27.22
N ARG A 17 -3.40 8.74 28.52
CA ARG A 17 -4.37 9.57 29.24
C ARG A 17 -3.89 11.00 29.45
N GLU A 18 -2.60 11.19 29.67
CA GLU A 18 -1.97 12.49 29.91
C GLU A 18 -1.67 13.25 28.60
N ALA A 19 -1.61 12.56 27.46
CA ALA A 19 -1.33 13.18 26.18
C ALA A 19 -2.41 14.18 25.76
N VAL A 20 -2.03 15.43 25.62
CA VAL A 20 -2.91 16.54 25.17
C VAL A 20 -3.00 16.55 23.64
N SER A 21 -1.90 16.23 22.94
CA SER A 21 -1.88 16.20 21.47
C SER A 21 -2.37 14.87 20.90
N VAL A 22 -3.02 14.92 19.72
CA VAL A 22 -3.44 13.70 19.00
C VAL A 22 -2.23 12.83 18.65
N GLN A 23 -1.11 13.45 18.26
CA GLN A 23 0.15 12.75 17.96
C GLN A 23 0.70 12.02 19.19
N GLY A 24 0.66 12.65 20.37
CA GLY A 24 1.07 11.99 21.62
C GLY A 24 0.18 10.80 21.99
N LYS A 25 -1.12 10.87 21.69
CA LYS A 25 -2.05 9.75 21.87
C LYS A 25 -1.76 8.60 20.90
N ILE A 26 -1.44 8.91 19.64
CA ILE A 26 -1.06 7.92 18.63
C ILE A 26 0.21 7.18 19.07
N ALA A 27 1.27 7.92 19.46
CA ALA A 27 2.52 7.33 19.90
C ALA A 27 2.33 6.39 21.12
N ALA A 28 1.53 6.82 22.10
CA ALA A 28 1.25 6.02 23.27
C ALA A 28 0.43 4.74 22.96
N LEU A 29 -0.53 4.80 22.01
CA LEU A 29 -1.27 3.62 21.56
C LEU A 29 -0.38 2.62 20.80
N GLN A 30 0.53 3.11 19.97
CA GLN A 30 1.51 2.26 19.29
C GLN A 30 2.40 1.53 20.28
N GLU A 31 2.90 2.25 21.29
CA GLU A 31 3.67 1.64 22.37
C GLU A 31 2.88 0.60 23.16
N MET A 32 1.60 0.86 23.46
CA MET A 32 0.72 -0.12 24.12
C MET A 32 0.56 -1.38 23.27
N LEU A 33 0.44 -1.26 21.94
CA LEU A 33 0.35 -2.39 21.02
C LEU A 33 1.63 -3.21 20.94
N GLN A 34 2.80 -2.57 20.97
CA GLN A 34 4.12 -3.23 20.95
C GLN A 34 4.39 -4.03 22.22
N ILE A 35 4.02 -3.48 23.40
CA ILE A 35 4.27 -4.10 24.70
C ILE A 35 3.32 -5.28 24.96
N MET A 36 2.18 -5.34 24.27
CA MET A 36 1.13 -6.31 24.56
C MET A 36 1.50 -7.74 24.13
N PRO A 37 1.48 -8.73 25.03
CA PRO A 37 1.84 -10.11 24.71
C PRO A 37 0.85 -10.72 23.70
N LYS A 38 1.37 -11.64 22.87
CA LYS A 38 0.59 -12.35 21.84
C LYS A 38 -0.04 -13.63 22.44
N HIS A 39 -1.26 -13.53 22.94
CA HIS A 39 -2.05 -14.71 23.33
C HIS A 39 -3.56 -14.42 23.21
N LYS A 40 -4.36 -15.47 23.02
CA LYS A 40 -5.81 -15.40 22.79
C LYS A 40 -6.57 -14.46 23.75
N GLY A 41 -6.11 -14.30 24.99
CA GLY A 41 -6.75 -13.41 25.99
C GLY A 41 -6.54 -11.91 25.73
N THR A 42 -5.61 -11.53 24.84
CA THR A 42 -5.31 -10.12 24.52
C THR A 42 -5.83 -9.70 23.13
N ASP A 43 -6.33 -10.63 22.33
CA ASP A 43 -6.74 -10.35 20.95
C ASP A 43 -7.86 -9.30 20.87
N HIS A 44 -8.87 -9.40 21.74
CA HIS A 44 -9.95 -8.41 21.80
C HIS A 44 -9.45 -7.01 22.20
N LEU A 45 -8.53 -6.92 23.15
CA LEU A 45 -7.96 -5.64 23.57
C LEU A 45 -7.06 -5.05 22.49
N LYS A 46 -6.28 -5.88 21.79
CA LYS A 46 -5.51 -5.45 20.61
C LYS A 46 -6.41 -4.89 19.51
N ALA A 47 -7.51 -5.57 19.20
CA ALA A 47 -8.47 -5.09 18.20
C ALA A 47 -9.06 -3.72 18.60
N GLN A 48 -9.41 -3.53 19.88
CA GLN A 48 -9.89 -2.23 20.37
C GLN A 48 -8.84 -1.13 20.28
N LEU A 49 -7.57 -1.41 20.62
CA LEU A 49 -6.48 -0.42 20.53
C LEU A 49 -6.20 -0.05 19.09
N ARG A 50 -6.20 -1.02 18.17
CA ARG A 50 -6.03 -0.78 16.73
C ARG A 50 -7.16 0.07 16.15
N ALA A 51 -8.42 -0.25 16.47
CA ALA A 51 -9.57 0.54 16.04
C ALA A 51 -9.48 1.99 16.56
N ARG A 52 -8.99 2.17 17.78
CA ARG A 52 -8.81 3.49 18.38
C ARG A 52 -7.66 4.26 17.72
N LEU A 53 -6.57 3.57 17.41
CA LEU A 53 -5.43 4.13 16.66
C LEU A 53 -5.86 4.59 15.27
N SER A 54 -6.55 3.72 14.52
CA SER A 54 -7.10 4.01 13.19
C SER A 54 -8.02 5.25 13.21
N LYS A 55 -8.91 5.34 14.23
CA LYS A 55 -9.78 6.49 14.39
C LYS A 55 -9.01 7.79 14.67
N LEU A 56 -8.03 7.78 15.58
CA LEU A 56 -7.23 8.97 15.88
C LEU A 56 -6.39 9.42 14.68
N MET A 57 -5.87 8.49 13.88
CA MET A 57 -5.16 8.80 12.63
C MET A 57 -6.11 9.46 11.61
N SER A 58 -7.32 8.94 11.45
CA SER A 58 -8.35 9.53 10.58
C SER A 58 -8.80 10.91 11.06
N ASP A 59 -8.99 11.10 12.38
CA ASP A 59 -9.38 12.38 12.96
C ASP A 59 -8.28 13.45 12.79
N LEU A 60 -7.01 13.04 12.83
CA LEU A 60 -5.88 13.92 12.59
C LEU A 60 -5.86 14.45 11.15
N GLU A 61 -6.22 13.59 10.18
CA GLU A 61 -6.36 13.98 8.78
C GLU A 61 -7.49 14.98 8.57
N THR A 62 -8.66 14.70 9.13
CA THR A 62 -9.82 15.60 9.00
C THR A 62 -9.60 16.95 9.68
N SER A 63 -8.81 17.01 10.74
CA SER A 63 -8.48 18.27 11.43
C SER A 63 -7.43 19.10 10.71
N SER A 64 -6.58 18.51 9.90
CA SER A 64 -5.58 19.25 9.08
C SER A 64 -6.18 19.86 7.80
N GLY A 65 -7.37 19.43 7.38
CA GLY A 65 -8.09 19.92 6.19
C GLY A 65 -8.79 21.27 6.32
N GLY A 66 -8.57 22.07 7.37
CA GLY A 66 -9.24 23.33 7.65
C GLY A 66 -8.44 24.58 7.26
N LYS A 67 -8.79 25.20 6.14
CA LYS A 67 -8.47 26.55 5.65
C LYS A 67 -7.15 26.76 4.89
N GLY A 68 -7.30 26.88 3.59
CA GLY A 68 -6.41 27.62 2.69
C GLY A 68 -5.79 26.77 1.59
N GLY A 69 -6.27 26.89 0.40
CA GLY A 69 -5.79 26.62 -0.97
C GLY A 69 -4.40 26.02 -1.28
N ARG A 70 -3.80 25.23 -0.40
CA ARG A 70 -2.70 24.33 -0.72
C ARG A 70 -3.25 22.92 -0.73
N THR A 71 -3.26 22.27 -1.89
CA THR A 71 -3.49 20.84 -2.01
C THR A 71 -2.49 20.15 -1.09
N GLU A 72 -2.97 19.41 -0.07
CA GLU A 72 -2.06 18.64 0.78
C GLU A 72 -1.33 17.62 -0.08
N PRO A 73 0.02 17.51 0.02
CA PRO A 73 0.81 16.61 -0.83
C PRO A 73 0.36 15.15 -0.77
N PHE A 74 -0.26 14.73 0.34
CA PHE A 74 -0.78 13.36 0.52
C PHE A 74 -2.22 13.17 0.01
N SER A 75 -2.93 14.25 -0.37
CA SER A 75 -4.26 14.19 -0.98
C SER A 75 -4.14 14.14 -2.50
N LEU A 76 -3.74 12.99 -3.03
CA LEU A 76 -3.62 12.77 -4.46
C LEU A 76 -4.98 12.37 -5.05
N PRO A 77 -5.42 12.97 -6.17
CA PRO A 77 -6.57 12.48 -6.90
C PRO A 77 -6.28 11.07 -7.43
N LYS A 78 -7.30 10.21 -7.44
CA LYS A 78 -7.20 8.87 -7.99
C LYS A 78 -7.39 8.96 -9.50
N GLU A 79 -6.42 8.45 -10.26
CA GLU A 79 -6.40 8.49 -11.72
C GLU A 79 -6.18 7.10 -12.31
N GLY A 80 -6.52 6.93 -13.59
CA GLY A 80 -6.36 5.67 -14.30
C GLY A 80 -7.29 4.55 -13.83
N ALA A 81 -6.87 3.32 -14.06
CA ALA A 81 -7.65 2.12 -13.81
C ALA A 81 -7.73 1.72 -12.33
N GLY A 82 -6.82 2.23 -11.52
CA GLY A 82 -6.72 1.98 -10.07
C GLY A 82 -5.43 2.55 -9.52
N ARG A 83 -5.33 2.58 -8.18
CA ARG A 83 -4.15 3.09 -7.47
C ARG A 83 -3.42 1.97 -6.76
N SER A 84 -2.16 1.74 -7.13
CA SER A 84 -1.19 0.97 -6.37
C SER A 84 -0.27 1.89 -5.59
N THR A 85 0.11 1.48 -4.39
CA THR A 85 1.01 2.27 -3.54
C THR A 85 2.23 1.46 -3.18
N LEU A 86 3.42 2.01 -3.49
CA LEU A 86 4.70 1.41 -3.12
C LEU A 86 4.96 1.62 -1.63
N ILE A 87 5.13 0.54 -0.90
CA ILE A 87 5.42 0.55 0.53
C ILE A 87 6.71 -0.25 0.79
N GLY A 88 7.38 0.08 1.88
CA GLY A 88 8.60 -0.61 2.31
C GLY A 88 9.54 0.33 3.03
N PRO A 89 10.60 -0.20 3.63
CA PRO A 89 11.57 0.58 4.39
C PRO A 89 12.38 1.54 3.51
N THR A 90 13.28 2.27 4.14
CA THR A 90 14.19 3.19 3.45
C THR A 90 15.15 2.43 2.53
N ASN A 91 15.50 3.02 1.38
CA ASN A 91 16.52 2.54 0.44
C ASN A 91 16.26 1.20 -0.28
N VAL A 92 15.05 0.64 -0.22
CA VAL A 92 14.70 -0.58 -0.98
C VAL A 92 14.49 -0.34 -2.48
N GLY A 93 14.52 0.92 -2.92
CA GLY A 93 14.41 1.29 -4.33
C GLY A 93 13.00 1.63 -4.82
N LYS A 94 12.05 2.00 -3.93
CA LYS A 94 10.67 2.39 -4.32
C LYS A 94 10.62 3.46 -5.39
N SER A 95 11.29 4.59 -5.15
CA SER A 95 11.31 5.73 -6.08
C SER A 95 11.96 5.38 -7.42
N PHE A 96 12.98 4.52 -7.39
CA PHE A 96 13.63 4.06 -8.58
C PHE A 96 12.73 3.10 -9.37
N LEU A 97 12.06 2.18 -8.70
CA LEU A 97 11.06 1.29 -9.28
C LEU A 97 9.93 2.10 -9.96
N LEU A 98 9.40 3.14 -9.29
CA LEU A 98 8.41 4.02 -9.90
C LEU A 98 8.95 4.67 -11.18
N SER A 99 10.17 5.20 -11.14
CA SER A 99 10.80 5.87 -12.28
C SER A 99 10.96 4.92 -13.48
N SER A 100 11.48 3.72 -13.25
CA SER A 100 11.69 2.70 -14.29
C SER A 100 10.35 2.21 -14.86
N ALA A 101 9.36 1.97 -14.01
CA ALA A 101 8.05 1.47 -14.43
C ALA A 101 7.20 2.51 -15.19
N THR A 102 7.33 3.79 -14.88
CA THR A 102 6.41 4.82 -15.38
C THR A 102 7.06 5.86 -16.29
N GLY A 103 8.40 5.89 -16.35
CA GLY A 103 9.15 6.97 -16.98
C GLY A 103 9.05 8.31 -16.22
N ALA A 104 8.45 8.33 -15.05
CA ALA A 104 8.33 9.53 -14.22
C ALA A 104 9.72 9.97 -13.75
N LYS A 105 10.04 11.25 -13.92
CA LYS A 105 11.31 11.81 -13.44
C LYS A 105 11.26 11.96 -11.91
N THR A 106 11.55 10.89 -11.20
CA THR A 106 11.87 11.00 -9.78
C THR A 106 13.27 11.62 -9.64
N LYS A 107 13.46 12.50 -8.67
CA LYS A 107 14.80 13.00 -8.35
C LYS A 107 15.57 11.86 -7.66
N VAL A 108 16.10 10.95 -8.46
CA VAL A 108 17.03 9.91 -7.99
C VAL A 108 18.35 10.60 -7.71
N GLY A 109 18.51 11.12 -6.50
CA GLY A 109 19.76 11.67 -6.01
C GLY A 109 20.46 10.61 -5.14
N SER A 110 21.74 10.41 -5.37
CA SER A 110 22.58 9.41 -4.70
C SER A 110 22.89 9.70 -3.21
N TYR A 111 22.12 10.54 -2.53
CA TYR A 111 22.30 10.86 -1.11
C TYR A 111 20.95 11.11 -0.41
N GLU A 112 20.64 10.28 0.58
CA GLU A 112 19.84 10.50 1.81
C GLU A 112 18.50 11.26 1.73
N LEU A 113 17.85 11.41 0.60
CA LEU A 113 16.50 11.96 0.56
C LEU A 113 15.50 10.82 0.44
N SER A 114 15.18 10.22 1.59
CA SER A 114 13.91 9.50 1.71
C SER A 114 12.80 10.40 1.19
N THR A 115 11.96 9.88 0.28
CA THR A 115 10.77 10.57 -0.21
C THR A 115 9.98 11.12 0.97
N GLN A 116 9.78 12.43 1.03
CA GLN A 116 9.00 13.07 2.11
C GLN A 116 7.56 13.31 1.72
N GLU A 117 7.28 13.37 0.42
CA GLU A 117 5.95 13.56 -0.14
C GLU A 117 5.67 12.46 -1.18
N PRO A 118 4.44 11.96 -1.27
CA PRO A 118 4.10 10.93 -2.24
C PRO A 118 4.21 11.46 -3.68
N ILE A 119 4.79 10.63 -4.55
CA ILE A 119 5.00 10.97 -5.96
C ILE A 119 4.18 10.00 -6.80
N PRO A 120 3.16 10.47 -7.55
CA PRO A 120 2.42 9.61 -8.46
C PRO A 120 3.13 9.44 -9.81
N GLY A 121 3.00 8.25 -10.39
CA GLY A 121 3.35 7.94 -11.77
C GLY A 121 2.26 7.11 -12.42
N MET A 122 2.17 7.13 -13.74
CA MET A 122 1.17 6.36 -14.50
C MET A 122 1.86 5.18 -15.17
N TYR A 123 1.61 3.98 -14.66
CA TYR A 123 2.19 2.75 -15.15
C TYR A 123 1.36 2.21 -16.32
N PRO A 124 1.91 2.11 -17.53
CA PRO A 124 1.16 1.60 -18.67
C PRO A 124 0.99 0.08 -18.58
N TYR A 125 -0.22 -0.40 -18.85
CA TYR A 125 -0.50 -1.81 -19.06
C TYR A 125 -1.47 -1.95 -20.22
N SER A 126 -0.98 -2.48 -21.34
CA SER A 126 -1.75 -2.59 -22.59
C SER A 126 -2.28 -1.21 -23.04
N ASP A 127 -3.58 -0.96 -22.93
CA ASP A 127 -4.27 0.28 -23.33
C ASP A 127 -4.86 1.04 -22.13
N ILE A 128 -4.43 0.73 -20.92
CA ILE A 128 -4.81 1.44 -19.69
C ILE A 128 -3.57 1.91 -18.93
N TYR A 129 -3.81 2.80 -17.98
CA TYR A 129 -2.79 3.23 -17.03
C TYR A 129 -3.23 2.92 -15.61
N ILE A 130 -2.31 2.40 -14.80
CA ILE A 130 -2.48 2.17 -13.36
C ILE A 130 -1.68 3.25 -12.63
N GLN A 131 -2.32 4.00 -11.75
CA GLN A 131 -1.62 4.98 -10.93
C GLN A 131 -0.75 4.24 -9.90
N MET A 132 0.55 4.44 -9.97
CA MET A 132 1.51 3.95 -8.98
C MET A 132 2.03 5.14 -8.16
N VAL A 133 2.02 5.02 -6.85
CA VAL A 133 2.42 6.11 -5.95
C VAL A 133 3.62 5.68 -5.12
N ASP A 134 4.75 6.38 -5.28
CA ASP A 134 5.90 6.26 -4.37
C ASP A 134 5.58 6.96 -3.06
N THR A 135 5.95 6.36 -1.95
CA THR A 135 5.63 6.87 -0.61
C THR A 135 6.87 7.04 0.25
N PRO A 136 6.79 7.92 1.26
CA PRO A 136 7.75 7.91 2.34
C PRO A 136 7.91 6.52 2.95
N PRO A 137 9.10 6.20 3.48
CA PRO A 137 9.32 4.96 4.18
C PRO A 137 8.32 4.78 5.32
N ILE A 138 7.86 3.54 5.53
CA ILE A 138 6.86 3.21 6.53
C ILE A 138 7.36 3.46 7.96
N ASP A 139 8.65 3.28 8.20
CA ASP A 139 9.36 3.51 9.45
C ASP A 139 9.57 5.01 9.80
N ASN A 140 9.15 5.92 8.92
CA ASN A 140 9.27 7.37 9.16
C ASN A 140 8.11 7.92 9.98
N VAL A 141 8.30 8.03 11.28
CA VAL A 141 7.30 8.53 12.26
C VAL A 141 6.72 9.90 11.88
N ALA A 142 7.52 10.78 11.27
CA ALA A 142 7.08 12.15 10.94
C ALA A 142 6.00 12.19 9.84
N THR A 143 5.92 11.16 8.99
CA THR A 143 4.98 11.09 7.88
C THR A 143 3.85 10.09 8.09
N GLN A 144 3.91 9.27 9.13
CA GLN A 144 2.98 8.14 9.39
C GLN A 144 1.49 8.50 9.26
N SER A 145 1.03 9.55 9.94
CA SER A 145 -0.40 9.91 9.93
C SER A 145 -0.91 10.32 8.55
N ARG A 146 -0.09 11.04 7.79
CA ARG A 146 -0.42 11.46 6.42
C ARG A 146 -0.33 10.28 5.44
N LEU A 147 0.67 9.41 5.63
CA LEU A 147 0.83 8.19 4.87
C LEU A 147 -0.36 7.25 5.07
N TYR A 148 -0.86 7.13 6.30
CA TYR A 148 -2.04 6.32 6.62
C TYR A 148 -3.26 6.68 5.74
N GLY A 149 -3.55 7.97 5.55
CA GLY A 149 -4.66 8.40 4.70
C GLY A 149 -4.51 8.02 3.24
N LEU A 150 -3.31 8.19 2.70
CA LEU A 150 -3.01 7.75 1.35
C LEU A 150 -3.19 6.23 1.21
N LEU A 151 -2.67 5.44 2.15
CA LEU A 151 -2.79 3.98 2.15
C LEU A 151 -4.26 3.52 2.21
N ARG A 152 -5.11 4.19 2.98
CA ARG A 152 -6.56 3.89 2.99
C ARG A 152 -7.21 4.02 1.62
N THR A 153 -6.81 5.01 0.84
CA THR A 153 -7.38 5.28 -0.49
C THR A 153 -6.77 4.46 -1.61
N SER A 154 -5.71 3.70 -1.34
CA SER A 154 -5.07 2.79 -2.29
C SER A 154 -5.93 1.56 -2.54
N ASP A 155 -5.88 1.01 -3.75
CA ASP A 155 -6.56 -0.25 -4.10
C ASP A 155 -5.68 -1.45 -3.79
N ILE A 156 -4.36 -1.32 -4.03
CA ILE A 156 -3.37 -2.39 -3.89
C ILE A 156 -2.14 -1.85 -3.18
N PHE A 157 -1.53 -2.66 -2.35
CA PHE A 157 -0.20 -2.44 -1.83
C PHE A 157 0.85 -3.20 -2.64
N VAL A 158 1.90 -2.51 -3.01
CA VAL A 158 3.11 -3.09 -3.60
C VAL A 158 4.22 -2.94 -2.57
N PHE A 159 4.48 -4.01 -1.83
CA PHE A 159 5.56 -4.03 -0.87
C PHE A 159 6.88 -4.30 -1.59
N VAL A 160 7.85 -3.41 -1.42
CA VAL A 160 9.17 -3.52 -2.03
C VAL A 160 10.18 -3.96 -0.97
N ALA A 161 10.77 -5.14 -1.17
CA ALA A 161 11.83 -5.69 -0.35
C ALA A 161 13.19 -5.57 -1.07
N ASP A 162 14.24 -5.29 -0.32
CA ASP A 162 15.61 -5.26 -0.81
C ASP A 162 16.26 -6.65 -0.64
N LEU A 163 16.48 -7.35 -1.73
CA LEU A 163 17.11 -8.68 -1.71
C LEU A 163 18.54 -8.69 -1.15
N THR A 164 19.18 -7.53 -1.03
CA THR A 164 20.57 -7.45 -0.53
C THR A 164 20.68 -7.34 0.98
N ASN A 165 19.54 -7.17 1.70
CA ASN A 165 19.58 -6.86 3.12
C ASN A 165 18.43 -7.53 3.90
N SER A 166 18.57 -8.80 4.28
CA SER A 166 17.62 -9.57 5.12
C SER A 166 16.16 -9.35 4.71
N PRO A 167 15.75 -9.68 3.46
CA PRO A 167 14.43 -9.32 2.92
C PRO A 167 13.26 -9.92 3.72
N VAL A 168 13.42 -11.11 4.29
CA VAL A 168 12.38 -11.75 5.11
C VAL A 168 12.11 -10.92 6.36
N GLU A 169 13.16 -10.52 7.09
CA GLU A 169 13.03 -9.69 8.31
C GLU A 169 12.44 -8.32 8.00
N GLN A 170 12.88 -7.68 6.92
CA GLN A 170 12.29 -6.40 6.45
C GLN A 170 10.79 -6.53 6.22
N THR A 171 10.36 -7.60 5.54
CA THR A 171 8.98 -7.86 5.23
C THR A 171 8.16 -8.12 6.49
N GLU A 172 8.65 -8.96 7.40
CA GLU A 172 7.97 -9.25 8.67
C GLU A 172 7.77 -7.99 9.52
N ASN A 173 8.80 -7.16 9.64
CA ASN A 173 8.73 -5.92 10.42
C ASN A 173 7.72 -4.93 9.81
N SER A 174 7.78 -4.73 8.51
CA SER A 174 6.86 -3.83 7.80
C SER A 174 5.40 -4.32 7.83
N PHE A 175 5.18 -5.62 7.67
CA PHE A 175 3.84 -6.21 7.74
C PHE A 175 3.25 -6.12 9.13
N ARG A 176 4.08 -6.26 10.17
CA ARG A 176 3.65 -6.05 11.56
C ARG A 176 3.22 -4.60 11.79
N GLU A 177 3.97 -3.64 11.27
CA GLU A 177 3.64 -2.22 11.38
C GLU A 177 2.33 -1.88 10.67
N LEU A 178 2.11 -2.39 9.46
CA LEU A 178 0.85 -2.22 8.74
C LEU A 178 -0.34 -2.86 9.48
N ASP A 179 -0.15 -4.03 10.09
CA ASP A 179 -1.16 -4.67 10.94
C ASP A 179 -1.47 -3.82 12.19
N GLU A 180 -0.46 -3.21 12.82
CA GLU A 180 -0.63 -2.28 13.93
C GLU A 180 -1.41 -1.02 13.51
N TRP A 181 -1.26 -0.55 12.28
CA TRP A 181 -2.03 0.54 11.71
C TRP A 181 -3.47 0.15 11.34
N GLY A 182 -3.83 -1.12 11.43
CA GLY A 182 -5.17 -1.61 11.12
C GLY A 182 -5.38 -1.97 9.66
N PHE A 183 -4.32 -2.27 8.92
CA PHE A 183 -4.42 -2.87 7.61
C PHE A 183 -4.36 -4.40 7.69
N SER A 184 -5.23 -5.06 6.94
CA SER A 184 -5.17 -6.50 6.70
C SER A 184 -4.61 -6.75 5.30
N LEU A 185 -3.45 -7.38 5.22
CA LEU A 185 -2.79 -7.69 3.95
C LEU A 185 -3.39 -8.98 3.40
N LEU A 186 -4.18 -8.86 2.33
CA LEU A 186 -4.85 -10.00 1.71
C LEU A 186 -3.84 -10.87 0.95
N ARG A 187 -3.92 -12.16 1.21
CA ARG A 187 -3.17 -13.21 0.53
C ARG A 187 -3.84 -13.60 -0.79
N LYS A 188 -3.15 -14.42 -1.58
CA LYS A 188 -3.70 -15.03 -2.80
C LYS A 188 -5.04 -15.71 -2.50
N GLY A 189 -6.07 -15.34 -3.25
CA GLY A 189 -7.42 -15.92 -3.11
C GLY A 189 -8.21 -15.47 -1.88
N GLU A 190 -7.67 -14.66 -0.99
CA GLU A 190 -8.43 -14.10 0.12
C GLU A 190 -9.36 -12.97 -0.35
N HIS A 191 -10.45 -12.80 0.38
CA HIS A 191 -11.42 -11.74 0.18
C HIS A 191 -11.48 -10.87 1.44
N PRO A 192 -11.82 -9.58 1.29
CA PRO A 192 -12.10 -8.73 2.44
C PRO A 192 -13.20 -9.36 3.30
N ASP A 193 -13.00 -9.36 4.61
CA ASP A 193 -14.03 -9.66 5.59
C ASP A 193 -14.86 -8.39 5.84
N GLU A 194 -16.13 -8.40 5.46
CA GLU A 194 -17.04 -7.25 5.58
C GLU A 194 -17.27 -6.82 7.03
N ASP A 195 -17.16 -7.75 7.97
CA ASP A 195 -17.31 -7.47 9.41
C ASP A 195 -15.99 -7.05 10.06
N SER A 196 -14.89 -7.03 9.31
CA SER A 196 -13.57 -6.67 9.83
C SER A 196 -13.46 -5.17 10.10
N GLN A 197 -12.87 -4.83 11.25
CA GLN A 197 -12.49 -3.45 11.56
C GLN A 197 -11.21 -3.00 10.83
N PHE A 198 -10.56 -3.93 10.13
CA PHE A 198 -9.33 -3.68 9.37
C PHE A 198 -9.63 -3.28 7.94
N THR A 199 -8.81 -2.38 7.42
CA THR A 199 -8.84 -2.05 5.99
C THR A 199 -8.06 -3.11 5.21
N ALA A 200 -8.80 -4.02 4.56
CA ALA A 200 -8.21 -5.09 3.77
C ALA A 200 -7.60 -4.55 2.46
N LYS A 201 -6.37 -4.98 2.15
CA LYS A 201 -5.64 -4.56 0.94
C LYS A 201 -5.01 -5.76 0.24
N PRO A 202 -5.34 -6.01 -1.04
CA PRO A 202 -4.54 -6.90 -1.88
C PRO A 202 -3.09 -6.46 -1.84
N THR A 203 -2.17 -7.41 -1.71
CA THR A 203 -0.76 -7.10 -1.51
C THR A 203 0.11 -7.93 -2.44
N ILE A 204 1.01 -7.27 -3.16
CA ILE A 204 2.03 -7.86 -4.02
C ILE A 204 3.38 -7.58 -3.37
N ILE A 205 4.29 -8.56 -3.37
CA ILE A 205 5.66 -8.38 -2.90
C ILE A 205 6.60 -8.31 -4.11
N VAL A 206 7.34 -7.22 -4.21
CA VAL A 206 8.41 -7.03 -5.20
C VAL A 206 9.76 -7.18 -4.53
N CYS A 207 10.48 -8.22 -4.88
CA CYS A 207 11.82 -8.52 -4.44
C CYS A 207 12.81 -7.79 -5.37
N ASN A 208 13.19 -6.56 -5.00
CA ASN A 208 13.99 -5.66 -5.83
C ASN A 208 15.51 -5.88 -5.64
N LYS A 209 16.29 -5.37 -6.58
CA LYS A 209 17.76 -5.46 -6.65
C LYS A 209 18.25 -6.89 -6.96
N ALA A 210 17.49 -7.62 -7.77
CA ALA A 210 17.86 -8.97 -8.21
C ALA A 210 19.14 -9.03 -9.08
N ASP A 211 19.56 -7.89 -9.61
CA ASP A 211 20.82 -7.72 -10.37
C ASP A 211 22.07 -7.82 -9.51
N ILE A 212 21.96 -7.71 -8.19
CA ILE A 212 23.10 -7.70 -7.30
C ILE A 212 23.54 -9.14 -6.97
N PRO A 213 24.84 -9.46 -7.01
CA PRO A 213 25.34 -10.79 -6.67
C PRO A 213 24.87 -11.27 -5.28
N GLY A 214 24.40 -12.51 -5.20
CA GLY A 214 23.84 -13.11 -3.97
C GLY A 214 22.35 -12.84 -3.73
N ALA A 215 21.72 -11.98 -4.51
CA ALA A 215 20.29 -11.68 -4.36
C ALA A 215 19.39 -12.90 -4.61
N LEU A 216 19.80 -13.83 -5.48
CA LEU A 216 19.03 -15.03 -5.79
C LEU A 216 18.85 -15.96 -4.59
N ASP A 217 19.88 -16.13 -3.75
CA ASP A 217 19.77 -16.95 -2.55
C ASP A 217 18.71 -16.37 -1.59
N HIS A 218 18.67 -15.05 -1.46
CA HIS A 218 17.67 -14.36 -0.66
C HIS A 218 16.26 -14.36 -1.30
N TYR A 219 16.19 -14.46 -2.63
CA TYR A 219 14.89 -14.63 -3.30
C TYR A 219 14.30 -16.02 -2.99
N ASP A 220 15.11 -17.06 -2.96
CA ASP A 220 14.67 -18.40 -2.55
C ASP A 220 14.13 -18.40 -1.12
N ASP A 221 14.75 -17.64 -0.20
CA ASP A 221 14.23 -17.46 1.15
C ASP A 221 12.86 -16.75 1.14
N MET A 222 12.70 -15.71 0.34
CA MET A 222 11.42 -15.01 0.17
C MET A 222 10.34 -15.91 -0.41
N GLU A 223 10.67 -16.71 -1.43
CA GLU A 223 9.75 -17.66 -2.06
C GLU A 223 9.27 -18.71 -1.05
N ASN A 224 10.19 -19.27 -0.25
CA ASN A 224 9.84 -20.23 0.79
C ASN A 224 8.93 -19.66 1.89
N HIS A 225 9.06 -18.36 2.24
CA HIS A 225 8.26 -17.76 3.30
C HIS A 225 6.93 -17.17 2.81
N TYR A 226 6.89 -16.61 1.61
CA TYR A 226 5.79 -15.78 1.12
C TYR A 226 5.20 -16.26 -0.21
N GLY A 227 5.88 -17.07 -1.01
CA GLY A 227 5.48 -17.46 -2.36
C GLY A 227 4.10 -18.10 -2.44
N ASP A 228 3.74 -18.93 -1.47
CA ASP A 228 2.40 -19.54 -1.38
C ASP A 228 1.32 -18.54 -0.90
N LYS A 229 1.73 -17.45 -0.25
CA LYS A 229 0.80 -16.52 0.41
C LYS A 229 0.51 -15.28 -0.41
N TYR A 230 1.51 -14.73 -1.09
CA TYR A 230 1.41 -13.48 -1.84
C TYR A 230 1.96 -13.64 -3.25
N PRO A 231 1.45 -12.87 -4.24
CA PRO A 231 2.18 -12.69 -5.49
C PRO A 231 3.58 -12.18 -5.19
N LEU A 232 4.59 -12.91 -5.64
CA LEU A 232 6.00 -12.59 -5.42
C LEU A 232 6.66 -12.35 -6.77
N ILE A 233 7.26 -11.18 -6.96
CA ILE A 233 7.87 -10.78 -8.21
C ILE A 233 9.34 -10.47 -7.96
N MET A 234 10.22 -11.18 -8.65
CA MET A 234 11.64 -10.86 -8.68
C MET A 234 11.87 -9.70 -9.63
N ALA A 235 12.50 -8.64 -9.17
CA ALA A 235 12.69 -7.44 -9.96
C ALA A 235 14.09 -6.83 -9.82
N SER A 236 14.53 -6.18 -10.87
CA SER A 236 15.60 -5.19 -10.85
C SER A 236 15.09 -3.92 -11.50
N ALA A 237 14.88 -2.89 -10.69
CA ALA A 237 14.53 -1.59 -11.23
C ALA A 237 15.68 -1.00 -12.06
N GLN A 238 16.93 -1.39 -11.78
CA GLN A 238 18.12 -0.96 -12.52
C GLN A 238 18.19 -1.55 -13.93
N GLU A 239 17.87 -2.83 -14.07
CA GLU A 239 17.92 -3.56 -15.35
C GLU A 239 16.52 -3.67 -16.00
N GLU A 240 15.51 -3.02 -15.44
CA GLU A 240 14.12 -3.05 -15.89
C GLU A 240 13.53 -4.47 -15.99
N VAL A 241 14.01 -5.40 -15.13
CA VAL A 241 13.54 -6.79 -15.07
C VAL A 241 12.36 -6.89 -14.10
N GLY A 242 11.38 -7.76 -14.42
CA GLY A 242 10.18 -8.02 -13.59
C GLY A 242 9.10 -6.92 -13.68
N LEU A 243 9.32 -5.88 -14.48
CA LEU A 243 8.35 -4.78 -14.61
C LEU A 243 7.07 -5.23 -15.34
N ASP A 244 7.20 -5.94 -16.45
CA ASP A 244 6.02 -6.43 -17.19
C ASP A 244 5.17 -7.38 -16.34
N GLU A 245 5.79 -8.25 -15.56
CA GLU A 245 5.12 -9.15 -14.60
C GLU A 245 4.40 -8.36 -13.49
N LEU A 246 5.03 -7.28 -13.00
CA LEU A 246 4.40 -6.40 -12.03
C LEU A 246 3.16 -5.70 -12.61
N ALA A 247 3.22 -5.23 -13.86
CA ALA A 247 2.10 -4.60 -14.53
C ALA A 247 0.92 -5.55 -14.71
N GLU A 248 1.20 -6.80 -15.11
CA GLU A 248 0.20 -7.86 -15.27
C GLU A 248 -0.43 -8.21 -13.92
N GLU A 249 0.38 -8.45 -12.89
CA GLU A 249 -0.12 -8.79 -11.55
C GLU A 249 -0.95 -7.66 -10.94
N LEU A 250 -0.56 -6.40 -11.14
CA LEU A 250 -1.37 -5.24 -10.75
C LEU A 250 -2.74 -5.25 -11.42
N PHE A 251 -2.80 -5.54 -12.72
CA PHE A 251 -4.07 -5.64 -13.44
C PHE A 251 -4.96 -6.77 -12.90
N ILE A 252 -4.38 -7.94 -12.65
CA ILE A 252 -5.10 -9.10 -12.07
C ILE A 252 -5.63 -8.76 -10.67
N SER A 253 -4.77 -8.19 -9.82
CA SER A 253 -5.09 -7.87 -8.42
C SER A 253 -6.11 -6.74 -8.29
N LEU A 254 -6.20 -5.82 -9.24
CA LEU A 254 -7.24 -4.78 -9.31
C LEU A 254 -8.64 -5.36 -9.55
N LYS A 255 -8.74 -6.59 -10.04
CA LYS A 255 -10.02 -7.25 -10.37
C LYS A 255 -10.90 -6.37 -11.28
N ILE A 256 -10.32 -5.83 -12.32
CA ILE A 256 -10.96 -4.95 -13.30
C ILE A 256 -11.11 -5.61 -14.66
N ILE A 257 -12.06 -5.11 -15.46
CA ILE A 257 -12.25 -5.46 -16.86
C ILE A 257 -12.17 -4.21 -17.73
N ARG A 258 -11.74 -4.41 -18.97
CA ARG A 258 -11.71 -3.38 -20.01
C ARG A 258 -12.89 -3.57 -20.94
N VAL A 259 -13.76 -2.59 -21.03
CA VAL A 259 -14.96 -2.60 -21.85
C VAL A 259 -14.79 -1.62 -23.00
N TYR A 260 -14.85 -2.14 -24.22
CA TYR A 260 -14.74 -1.34 -25.43
C TYR A 260 -16.14 -1.06 -25.98
N THR A 261 -16.40 0.20 -26.25
CA THR A 261 -17.69 0.63 -26.82
C THR A 261 -17.60 0.79 -28.32
N LYS A 262 -18.57 0.26 -29.04
CA LYS A 262 -18.64 0.31 -30.48
C LYS A 262 -19.95 0.97 -30.96
N SER A 263 -19.83 1.96 -31.83
CA SER A 263 -20.99 2.48 -32.56
C SER A 263 -21.46 1.45 -33.62
N PRO A 264 -22.77 1.33 -33.88
CA PRO A 264 -23.27 0.38 -34.88
C PRO A 264 -22.67 0.52 -36.29
N ARG A 265 -22.14 1.69 -36.62
CA ARG A 265 -21.55 2.00 -37.92
C ARG A 265 -20.02 1.83 -37.98
N GLU A 266 -19.36 1.59 -36.86
CA GLU A 266 -17.90 1.43 -36.79
C GLU A 266 -17.48 0.01 -37.17
N ARG A 267 -16.34 -0.10 -37.89
CA ARG A 267 -15.72 -1.41 -38.19
C ARG A 267 -15.02 -1.96 -36.95
N MET A 268 -14.91 -3.29 -36.88
CA MET A 268 -14.29 -3.97 -35.73
C MET A 268 -12.86 -3.50 -35.42
N GLN A 269 -12.12 -3.07 -36.45
CA GLN A 269 -10.73 -2.60 -36.32
C GLN A 269 -10.60 -1.18 -35.75
N ASP A 270 -11.66 -0.38 -35.76
CA ASP A 270 -11.62 1.03 -35.37
C ASP A 270 -11.95 1.24 -33.88
N PHE A 271 -12.67 0.31 -33.25
CA PHE A 271 -13.03 0.45 -31.83
C PHE A 271 -11.87 0.06 -30.88
N ILE A 272 -10.95 -0.81 -31.30
CA ILE A 272 -9.75 -1.21 -30.53
C ILE A 272 -8.81 -0.02 -30.29
N LYS A 273 -8.95 1.05 -31.05
CA LYS A 273 -8.14 2.28 -30.91
C LYS A 273 -8.70 3.28 -29.91
N LYS A 274 -9.85 3.00 -29.30
CA LYS A 274 -10.46 3.87 -28.30
C LYS A 274 -10.03 3.42 -26.90
N ASP A 275 -9.84 4.38 -26.02
CA ASP A 275 -9.59 4.09 -24.61
C ASP A 275 -10.74 3.26 -24.02
N PRO A 276 -10.46 2.13 -23.38
CA PRO A 276 -11.48 1.30 -22.79
C PRO A 276 -12.10 1.96 -21.56
N VAL A 277 -13.35 1.69 -21.32
CA VAL A 277 -13.98 1.95 -20.02
C VAL A 277 -13.54 0.87 -19.06
N VAL A 278 -12.91 1.27 -17.96
CA VAL A 278 -12.47 0.35 -16.91
C VAL A 278 -13.56 0.19 -15.86
N LEU A 279 -13.91 -1.06 -15.55
CA LEU A 279 -14.94 -1.42 -14.59
C LEU A 279 -14.47 -2.56 -13.69
N PRO A 280 -14.98 -2.68 -12.46
CA PRO A 280 -14.76 -3.87 -11.64
C PRO A 280 -15.27 -5.15 -12.32
N ILE A 281 -14.61 -6.29 -12.06
CA ILE A 281 -15.12 -7.60 -12.46
C ILE A 281 -16.51 -7.82 -11.85
N GLY A 282 -17.46 -8.32 -12.65
CA GLY A 282 -18.84 -8.52 -12.22
C GLY A 282 -19.77 -7.34 -12.46
N SER A 283 -19.25 -6.21 -12.96
CA SER A 283 -20.09 -5.07 -13.36
C SER A 283 -21.09 -5.44 -14.45
N THR A 284 -22.27 -4.85 -14.37
CA THR A 284 -23.36 -5.07 -15.32
C THR A 284 -23.23 -4.21 -16.58
N VAL A 285 -23.93 -4.59 -17.65
CA VAL A 285 -23.99 -3.77 -18.88
C VAL A 285 -24.61 -2.39 -18.61
N GLY A 286 -25.54 -2.30 -17.64
CA GLY A 286 -26.14 -1.03 -17.22
C GLY A 286 -25.11 -0.07 -16.60
N GLU A 287 -24.23 -0.57 -15.74
CA GLU A 287 -23.15 0.22 -15.17
C GLU A 287 -22.15 0.67 -16.23
N ALA A 288 -21.81 -0.21 -17.17
CA ALA A 288 -20.98 0.14 -18.31
C ALA A 288 -21.60 1.28 -19.14
N ALA A 289 -22.90 1.22 -19.43
CA ALA A 289 -23.59 2.25 -20.17
C ALA A 289 -23.61 3.60 -19.43
N GLN A 290 -23.76 3.59 -18.11
CA GLN A 290 -23.71 4.81 -17.30
C GLN A 290 -22.32 5.49 -17.30
N GLN A 291 -21.25 4.70 -17.34
CA GLN A 291 -19.88 5.23 -17.43
C GLN A 291 -19.57 5.89 -18.80
N VAL A 292 -20.15 5.34 -19.88
CA VAL A 292 -19.96 5.86 -21.24
C VAL A 292 -20.71 7.18 -21.46
N HIS A 293 -21.79 7.43 -20.71
CA HIS A 293 -22.62 8.62 -20.85
C HIS A 293 -22.33 9.74 -19.84
N LYS A 294 -21.27 9.61 -19.06
CA LYS A 294 -20.73 10.70 -18.22
C LYS A 294 -19.75 11.55 -19.02
#